data_5289fb23164d65dfa00ead1fa9783c25
#
_entry.id   5289fb23164d65dfa00ead1fa9783c25
#
_cell.length_a   1.000
_cell.length_b   1.000
_cell.length_c   1.000
_cell.angle_alpha   90.00
_cell.angle_beta   90.00
_cell.angle_gamma   90.00
#
_symmetry.space_group_name_H-M   'P 1'
#
loop_
_entity.id
_entity.type
_entity.pdbx_description
1 polymer ?
#
loop_
_entity_poly.entity_id
_entity_poly.type
_entity_poly.pdbx_seq_one_letter_code
_entity_poly.pdbx_strand_id
1 'polypeptide(L)'
;TLFPYTTLFRSTLEAFDQHPDIDAIVVVCLKEYIDVLEQLIAKFGVGKIAAIVPGGSSGQESIRNGVDKANRLYPADSVVIVHDGVRPLIDQQTITDCIVSVKKNGSAVTVVPATETIVQSEDGVITNIIDRKQCQLARAPQCFRLGELHDAHHKAVEEGLGDFIDSASLMSYYGHKLYEVEGSNSNIKITTPSDFYIMRAIMDAEESSQIFGL
;
A
#
# COMPACT_ATOMS: atom_id res chain seq x y z
N THR A 1 11.40 9.22 19.97
CA THR A 1 11.15 10.41 19.13
C THR A 1 10.24 10.03 17.99
N LEU A 2 8.97 10.46 18.04
CA LEU A 2 7.92 10.23 17.04
C LEU A 2 8.18 10.98 15.70
N PHE A 3 9.20 11.79 15.62
CA PHE A 3 9.33 12.84 14.62
C PHE A 3 9.51 12.42 13.16
N PRO A 4 10.22 11.39 12.74
CA PRO A 4 10.20 11.08 11.30
C PRO A 4 8.89 10.39 10.87
N TYR A 5 8.33 9.51 11.70
CA TYR A 5 7.16 8.71 11.35
C TYR A 5 5.87 9.54 11.21
N THR A 6 5.68 10.57 12.04
CA THR A 6 4.51 11.45 11.93
C THR A 6 4.48 12.23 10.62
N THR A 7 5.64 12.68 10.14
CA THR A 7 5.74 13.40 8.86
C THR A 7 5.46 12.46 7.68
N LEU A 8 6.04 11.25 7.68
CA LEU A 8 5.83 10.24 6.64
C LEU A 8 4.34 9.87 6.53
N PHE A 9 3.75 9.56 7.66
CA PHE A 9 2.34 9.18 7.73
C PHE A 9 1.41 10.31 7.28
N ARG A 10 1.71 11.56 7.68
CA ARG A 10 1.02 12.74 7.21
C ARG A 10 1.05 12.86 5.68
N SER A 11 2.23 12.79 5.08
CA SER A 11 2.39 12.93 3.63
C SER A 11 1.63 11.82 2.89
N THR A 12 1.64 10.59 3.41
CA THR A 12 0.86 9.49 2.85
C THR A 12 -0.64 9.79 2.92
N LEU A 13 -1.15 10.23 4.06
CA LEU A 13 -2.58 10.58 4.21
C LEU A 13 -2.99 11.73 3.28
N GLU A 14 -2.17 12.78 3.21
CA GLU A 14 -2.43 13.94 2.34
C GLU A 14 -2.51 13.54 0.87
N ALA A 15 -1.67 12.61 0.40
CA ALA A 15 -1.70 12.13 -0.97
C ALA A 15 -3.07 11.50 -1.34
N PHE A 16 -3.67 10.72 -0.44
CA PHE A 16 -4.99 10.14 -0.64
C PHE A 16 -6.13 11.13 -0.36
N ASP A 17 -6.00 11.98 0.66
CA ASP A 17 -7.01 12.97 1.01
C ASP A 17 -7.24 13.99 -0.11
N GLN A 18 -6.18 14.37 -0.81
CA GLN A 18 -6.23 15.33 -1.92
C GLN A 18 -6.66 14.71 -3.25
N HIS A 19 -6.65 13.37 -3.39
CA HIS A 19 -7.03 12.72 -4.64
C HIS A 19 -8.54 12.81 -4.89
N PRO A 20 -8.99 13.30 -6.06
CA PRO A 20 -10.42 13.54 -6.32
C PRO A 20 -11.28 12.27 -6.29
N ASP A 21 -10.74 11.14 -6.71
CA ASP A 21 -11.46 9.86 -6.79
C ASP A 21 -11.36 9.01 -5.51
N ILE A 22 -10.80 9.54 -4.44
CA ILE A 22 -10.82 8.91 -3.11
C ILE A 22 -11.95 9.51 -2.29
N ASP A 23 -12.92 8.70 -1.93
CA ASP A 23 -14.09 9.12 -1.14
C ASP A 23 -13.81 9.07 0.37
N ALA A 24 -13.02 8.08 0.82
CA ALA A 24 -12.81 7.86 2.24
C ALA A 24 -11.50 7.10 2.52
N ILE A 25 -10.99 7.28 3.73
CA ILE A 25 -9.78 6.64 4.23
C ILE A 25 -10.11 5.92 5.54
N VAL A 26 -9.80 4.63 5.62
CA VAL A 26 -9.78 3.86 6.86
C VAL A 26 -8.33 3.66 7.28
N VAL A 27 -7.98 4.17 8.44
CA VAL A 27 -6.62 4.05 8.95
C VAL A 27 -6.53 2.89 9.93
N VAL A 28 -5.49 2.08 9.76
CA VAL A 28 -5.16 0.98 10.69
C VAL A 28 -3.85 1.31 11.37
N CYS A 29 -3.85 1.38 12.68
CA CYS A 29 -2.65 1.64 13.48
C CYS A 29 -2.62 0.84 14.77
N LEU A 30 -1.48 0.83 15.45
CA LEU A 30 -1.37 0.22 16.76
C LEU A 30 -2.32 0.93 17.75
N LYS A 31 -2.99 0.14 18.58
CA LYS A 31 -4.04 0.61 19.49
C LYS A 31 -3.58 1.77 20.39
N GLU A 32 -2.36 1.70 20.88
CA GLU A 32 -1.74 2.70 21.76
C GLU A 32 -1.46 4.05 21.07
N TYR A 33 -1.52 4.12 19.74
CA TYR A 33 -1.30 5.35 18.98
C TYR A 33 -2.56 5.98 18.40
N ILE A 34 -3.75 5.40 18.63
CA ILE A 34 -5.00 5.91 18.08
C ILE A 34 -5.26 7.35 18.51
N ASP A 35 -5.17 7.65 19.82
CA ASP A 35 -5.41 8.99 20.35
C ASP A 35 -4.43 10.03 19.79
N VAL A 36 -3.16 9.64 19.64
CA VAL A 36 -2.13 10.50 19.04
C VAL A 36 -2.45 10.76 17.56
N LEU A 37 -2.90 9.73 16.85
CA LEU A 37 -3.25 9.80 15.45
C LEU A 37 -4.48 10.70 15.23
N GLU A 38 -5.50 10.60 16.06
CA GLU A 38 -6.69 11.48 16.01
C GLU A 38 -6.31 12.95 16.18
N GLN A 39 -5.42 13.26 17.13
CA GLN A 39 -4.89 14.61 17.32
C GLN A 39 -4.11 15.11 16.10
N LEU A 40 -3.31 14.25 15.47
CA LEU A 40 -2.55 14.59 14.26
C LEU A 40 -3.46 14.83 13.06
N ILE A 41 -4.45 13.98 12.84
CA ILE A 41 -5.46 14.13 11.78
C ILE A 41 -6.19 15.46 11.92
N ALA A 42 -6.68 15.77 13.13
CA ALA A 42 -7.34 17.04 13.42
C ALA A 42 -6.41 18.24 13.18
N LYS A 43 -5.15 18.14 13.60
CA LYS A 43 -4.16 19.19 13.42
C LYS A 43 -3.82 19.47 11.96
N PHE A 44 -3.78 18.42 11.13
CA PHE A 44 -3.39 18.53 9.72
C PHE A 44 -4.57 18.76 8.78
N GLY A 45 -5.81 18.69 9.30
CA GLY A 45 -7.01 18.94 8.50
C GLY A 45 -7.29 17.89 7.44
N VAL A 46 -6.90 16.62 7.69
CA VAL A 46 -7.23 15.50 6.78
C VAL A 46 -8.72 15.22 6.87
N GLY A 47 -9.44 15.44 5.78
CA GLY A 47 -10.91 15.48 5.76
C GLY A 47 -11.60 14.15 5.47
N LYS A 48 -10.94 13.22 4.78
CA LYS A 48 -11.56 11.98 4.29
C LYS A 48 -11.44 10.78 5.25
N ILE A 49 -11.02 10.98 6.49
CA ILE A 49 -10.90 9.88 7.46
C ILE A 49 -12.30 9.43 7.90
N ALA A 50 -12.69 8.24 7.47
CA ALA A 50 -13.98 7.62 7.83
C ALA A 50 -13.88 6.79 9.12
N ALA A 51 -12.72 6.22 9.41
CA ALA A 51 -12.48 5.46 10.63
C ALA A 51 -10.99 5.28 10.92
N ILE A 52 -10.69 5.08 12.20
CA ILE A 52 -9.40 4.59 12.69
C ILE A 52 -9.69 3.27 13.41
N VAL A 53 -8.96 2.21 13.08
CA VAL A 53 -9.14 0.89 13.67
C VAL A 53 -7.82 0.36 14.20
N PRO A 54 -7.84 -0.43 15.29
CA PRO A 54 -6.63 -1.06 15.79
C PRO A 54 -6.12 -2.11 14.80
N GLY A 55 -4.80 -2.18 14.65
CA GLY A 55 -4.13 -3.27 13.96
C GLY A 55 -4.27 -4.61 14.70
N GLY A 56 -3.94 -5.69 14.01
CA GLY A 56 -3.90 -7.03 14.54
C GLY A 56 -2.48 -7.44 14.95
N SER A 57 -2.32 -8.73 15.26
CA SER A 57 -1.05 -9.36 15.62
C SER A 57 -0.09 -9.53 14.42
N SER A 58 -0.62 -9.45 13.21
CA SER A 58 0.12 -9.53 11.95
C SER A 58 -0.28 -8.43 10.97
N GLY A 59 0.53 -8.25 9.91
CA GLY A 59 0.17 -7.34 8.80
C GLY A 59 -1.13 -7.75 8.14
N GLN A 60 -1.31 -9.05 7.89
CA GLN A 60 -2.51 -9.61 7.28
C GLN A 60 -3.77 -9.36 8.14
N GLU A 61 -3.67 -9.57 9.44
CA GLU A 61 -4.77 -9.27 10.37
C GLU A 61 -5.08 -7.77 10.41
N SER A 62 -4.06 -6.93 10.38
CA SER A 62 -4.23 -5.48 10.34
C SER A 62 -4.98 -5.04 9.07
N ILE A 63 -4.60 -5.57 7.89
CA ILE A 63 -5.31 -5.30 6.63
C ILE A 63 -6.76 -5.77 6.74
N ARG A 64 -7.01 -6.98 7.22
CA ARG A 64 -8.36 -7.52 7.42
C ARG A 64 -9.21 -6.60 8.30
N ASN A 65 -8.69 -6.12 9.44
CA ASN A 65 -9.42 -5.21 10.33
C ASN A 65 -9.84 -3.93 9.59
N GLY A 66 -8.98 -3.39 8.75
CA GLY A 66 -9.29 -2.24 7.90
C GLY A 66 -10.35 -2.54 6.84
N VAL A 67 -10.23 -3.68 6.16
CA VAL A 67 -11.16 -4.16 5.14
C VAL A 67 -12.54 -4.44 5.75
N ASP A 68 -12.61 -5.11 6.91
CA ASP A 68 -13.85 -5.35 7.65
C ASP A 68 -14.56 -4.04 8.01
N LYS A 69 -13.79 -3.05 8.45
CA LYS A 69 -14.35 -1.74 8.75
C LYS A 69 -14.88 -1.05 7.49
N ALA A 70 -14.14 -1.09 6.40
CA ALA A 70 -14.55 -0.53 5.12
C ALA A 70 -15.82 -1.23 4.60
N ASN A 71 -15.88 -2.56 4.67
CA ASN A 71 -17.03 -3.35 4.19
C ASN A 71 -18.33 -3.10 4.99
N ARG A 72 -18.21 -2.62 6.23
CA ARG A 72 -19.38 -2.18 7.03
C ARG A 72 -19.88 -0.78 6.66
N LEU A 73 -19.03 0.03 6.04
CA LEU A 73 -19.31 1.43 5.72
C LEU A 73 -19.67 1.65 4.25
N TYR A 74 -19.17 0.80 3.36
CA TYR A 74 -19.24 1.02 1.91
C TYR A 74 -19.75 -0.23 1.17
N PRO A 75 -20.32 -0.07 -0.03
CA PRO A 75 -20.78 -1.18 -0.87
C PRO A 75 -19.64 -2.14 -1.25
N ALA A 76 -19.97 -3.42 -1.40
CA ALA A 76 -19.01 -4.48 -1.73
C ALA A 76 -18.33 -4.30 -3.11
N ASP A 77 -18.97 -3.58 -4.03
CA ASP A 77 -18.44 -3.24 -5.35
C ASP A 77 -17.52 -2.01 -5.36
N SER A 78 -17.34 -1.35 -4.22
CA SER A 78 -16.40 -0.24 -4.06
C SER A 78 -14.96 -0.69 -4.38
N VAL A 79 -14.15 0.22 -4.89
CA VAL A 79 -12.71 0.00 -5.03
C VAL A 79 -12.05 0.22 -3.67
N VAL A 80 -11.34 -0.80 -3.17
CA VAL A 80 -10.49 -0.68 -1.99
C VAL A 80 -9.03 -0.61 -2.40
N ILE A 81 -8.31 0.33 -1.83
CA ILE A 81 -6.88 0.57 -2.03
C ILE A 81 -6.16 0.25 -0.73
N VAL A 82 -5.33 -0.79 -0.75
CA VAL A 82 -4.48 -1.15 0.39
C VAL A 82 -3.11 -0.53 0.19
N HIS A 83 -2.71 0.32 1.13
CA HIS A 83 -1.44 1.06 1.02
C HIS A 83 -0.70 1.11 2.36
N ASP A 84 0.64 1.09 2.30
CA ASP A 84 1.50 1.24 3.48
C ASP A 84 1.55 2.71 3.93
N GLY A 85 1.24 3.00 5.20
CA GLY A 85 1.34 4.35 5.77
C GLY A 85 2.75 4.95 5.76
N VAL A 86 3.75 4.16 5.44
CA VAL A 86 5.17 4.55 5.35
C VAL A 86 5.69 4.62 3.90
N ARG A 87 4.79 4.83 2.92
CA ARG A 87 5.14 5.15 1.52
C ARG A 87 4.62 6.52 1.12
N PRO A 88 5.29 7.58 1.60
CA PRO A 88 4.80 8.95 1.44
C PRO A 88 4.92 9.52 0.02
N LEU A 89 5.69 8.86 -0.86
CA LEU A 89 5.97 9.33 -2.21
C LEU A 89 5.08 8.66 -3.27
N ILE A 90 3.87 8.23 -2.88
CA ILE A 90 2.85 7.80 -3.84
C ILE A 90 2.38 8.99 -4.67
N ASP A 91 2.39 8.84 -5.98
CA ASP A 91 1.93 9.87 -6.91
C ASP A 91 0.45 9.71 -7.27
N GLN A 92 -0.19 10.83 -7.65
CA GLN A 92 -1.61 10.89 -7.96
C GLN A 92 -1.98 10.03 -9.19
N GLN A 93 -1.07 9.92 -10.17
CA GLN A 93 -1.33 9.15 -11.37
C GLN A 93 -1.39 7.66 -11.08
N THR A 94 -0.49 7.13 -10.24
CA THR A 94 -0.51 5.73 -9.81
C THR A 94 -1.84 5.39 -9.09
N ILE A 95 -2.37 6.30 -8.25
CA ILE A 95 -3.67 6.11 -7.59
C ILE A 95 -4.79 6.04 -8.64
N THR A 96 -4.81 6.99 -9.58
CA THR A 96 -5.78 7.01 -10.68
C THR A 96 -5.75 5.73 -11.50
N ASP A 97 -4.56 5.29 -11.93
CA ASP A 97 -4.39 4.11 -12.77
C ASP A 97 -4.82 2.82 -12.06
N CYS A 98 -4.56 2.73 -10.75
CA CYS A 98 -5.05 1.64 -9.93
C CYS A 98 -6.59 1.60 -9.89
N ILE A 99 -7.25 2.74 -9.67
CA ILE A 99 -8.72 2.83 -9.67
C ILE A 99 -9.29 2.42 -11.02
N VAL A 100 -8.72 2.91 -12.11
CA VAL A 100 -9.14 2.58 -13.48
C VAL A 100 -8.97 1.08 -13.74
N SER A 101 -7.83 0.48 -13.35
CA SER A 101 -7.59 -0.95 -13.52
C SER A 101 -8.59 -1.80 -12.74
N VAL A 102 -8.89 -1.46 -11.48
CA VAL A 102 -9.89 -2.21 -10.69
C VAL A 102 -11.28 -2.09 -11.32
N LYS A 103 -11.68 -0.90 -11.74
CA LYS A 103 -12.98 -0.69 -12.40
C LYS A 103 -13.12 -1.55 -13.67
N LYS A 104 -12.04 -1.70 -14.45
CA LYS A 104 -12.01 -2.43 -15.72
C LYS A 104 -11.76 -3.92 -15.54
N ASN A 105 -10.83 -4.30 -14.69
CA ASN A 105 -10.24 -5.64 -14.64
C ASN A 105 -10.51 -6.39 -13.33
N GLY A 106 -10.98 -5.70 -12.27
CA GLY A 106 -11.23 -6.25 -10.92
C GLY A 106 -10.06 -6.11 -9.95
N SER A 107 -8.84 -5.88 -10.43
CA SER A 107 -7.67 -5.72 -9.56
C SER A 107 -6.64 -4.75 -10.12
N ALA A 108 -5.74 -4.28 -9.26
CA ALA A 108 -4.52 -3.58 -9.63
C ALA A 108 -3.42 -3.86 -8.59
N VAL A 109 -2.26 -4.24 -9.06
CA VAL A 109 -1.06 -4.40 -8.24
C VAL A 109 0.01 -3.47 -8.79
N THR A 110 0.42 -2.50 -7.99
CA THR A 110 1.51 -1.61 -8.38
C THR A 110 2.81 -2.40 -8.50
N VAL A 111 3.49 -2.23 -9.62
CA VAL A 111 4.75 -2.92 -9.90
C VAL A 111 5.81 -1.96 -10.42
N VAL A 112 7.06 -2.32 -10.22
CA VAL A 112 8.22 -1.69 -10.88
C VAL A 112 9.14 -2.75 -11.44
N PRO A 113 9.84 -2.51 -12.56
CA PRO A 113 10.77 -3.48 -13.13
C PRO A 113 11.90 -3.84 -12.14
N ALA A 114 12.27 -5.12 -12.08
CA ALA A 114 13.45 -5.53 -11.33
C ALA A 114 14.73 -5.02 -12.03
N THR A 115 15.54 -4.25 -11.31
CA THR A 115 16.80 -3.70 -11.82
C THR A 115 17.99 -4.62 -11.54
N GLU A 116 17.93 -5.38 -10.45
CA GLU A 116 18.97 -6.31 -10.03
C GLU A 116 18.74 -7.73 -10.57
N THR A 117 19.80 -8.54 -10.59
CA THR A 117 19.68 -9.97 -10.94
C THR A 117 18.97 -10.70 -9.79
N ILE A 118 17.89 -11.40 -10.13
CA ILE A 118 17.11 -12.19 -9.16
C ILE A 118 17.62 -13.63 -9.19
N VAL A 119 17.96 -14.16 -8.03
CA VAL A 119 18.42 -15.55 -7.88
C VAL A 119 17.50 -16.29 -6.89
N GLN A 120 17.32 -17.57 -7.12
CA GLN A 120 16.80 -18.50 -6.12
C GLN A 120 17.96 -19.19 -5.44
N SER A 121 17.89 -19.36 -4.14
CA SER A 121 18.95 -20.03 -3.36
C SER A 121 18.33 -21.00 -2.35
N GLU A 122 19.01 -22.11 -2.13
CA GLU A 122 18.68 -23.11 -1.14
C GLU A 122 19.97 -23.50 -0.40
N ASP A 123 19.94 -23.49 0.92
CA ASP A 123 21.10 -23.81 1.79
C ASP A 123 22.39 -23.04 1.44
N GLY A 124 22.25 -21.77 1.02
CA GLY A 124 23.39 -20.93 0.66
C GLY A 124 23.94 -21.15 -0.74
N VAL A 125 23.34 -22.04 -1.54
CA VAL A 125 23.71 -22.31 -2.93
C VAL A 125 22.71 -21.66 -3.88
N ILE A 126 23.20 -20.93 -4.89
CA ILE A 126 22.32 -20.40 -5.96
C ILE A 126 21.87 -21.57 -6.83
N THR A 127 20.56 -21.83 -6.84
CA THR A 127 19.95 -22.93 -7.60
C THR A 127 19.39 -22.49 -8.94
N ASN A 128 19.03 -21.20 -9.10
CA ASN A 128 18.49 -20.66 -10.34
C ASN A 128 18.78 -19.17 -10.47
N ILE A 129 18.90 -18.68 -11.69
CA ILE A 129 19.00 -17.26 -12.03
C ILE A 129 17.78 -16.93 -12.91
N ILE A 130 16.91 -16.03 -12.42
CA ILE A 130 15.67 -15.71 -13.08
C ILE A 130 15.92 -14.59 -14.11
N ASP A 131 15.32 -14.71 -15.29
CA ASP A 131 15.36 -13.63 -16.28
C ASP A 131 14.57 -12.42 -15.73
N ARG A 132 15.32 -11.39 -15.32
CA ARG A 132 14.75 -10.17 -14.72
C ARG A 132 13.77 -9.43 -15.65
N LYS A 133 13.82 -9.66 -16.97
CA LYS A 133 12.86 -9.06 -17.91
C LYS A 133 11.44 -9.57 -17.70
N GLN A 134 11.29 -10.71 -17.04
CA GLN A 134 10.01 -11.31 -16.67
C GLN A 134 9.66 -11.07 -15.20
N CYS A 135 10.46 -10.28 -14.49
CA CYS A 135 10.27 -10.02 -13.07
C CYS A 135 9.87 -8.58 -12.82
N GLN A 136 8.78 -8.43 -12.09
CA GLN A 136 8.32 -7.17 -11.55
C GLN A 136 8.38 -7.24 -10.02
N LEU A 137 8.72 -6.13 -9.39
CA LEU A 137 8.68 -5.99 -7.94
C LEU A 137 7.33 -5.42 -7.54
N ALA A 138 6.50 -6.24 -6.89
CA ALA A 138 5.20 -5.79 -6.38
C ALA A 138 5.40 -4.79 -5.23
N ARG A 139 4.60 -3.72 -5.27
CA ARG A 139 4.56 -2.65 -4.29
C ARG A 139 3.13 -2.37 -3.84
N ALA A 140 2.95 -1.42 -2.98
CA ALA A 140 1.67 -0.77 -2.69
C ALA A 140 1.56 0.52 -3.53
N PRO A 141 0.33 0.91 -3.90
CA PRO A 141 -0.96 0.31 -3.54
C PRO A 141 -1.25 -1.04 -4.22
N GLN A 142 -2.07 -1.86 -3.54
CA GLN A 142 -2.69 -3.06 -4.09
C GLN A 142 -4.21 -2.91 -3.97
N CYS A 143 -4.93 -3.04 -5.07
CA CYS A 143 -6.31 -2.58 -5.16
C CYS A 143 -7.22 -3.66 -5.71
N PHE A 144 -8.43 -3.75 -5.14
CA PHE A 144 -9.39 -4.82 -5.45
C PHE A 144 -10.83 -4.30 -5.32
N ARG A 145 -11.82 -5.14 -5.66
CA ARG A 145 -13.18 -4.96 -5.20
C ARG A 145 -13.25 -5.26 -3.71
N LEU A 146 -13.91 -4.38 -2.94
CA LEU A 146 -13.95 -4.47 -1.48
C LEU A 146 -14.52 -5.81 -1.00
N GLY A 147 -15.64 -6.25 -1.55
CA GLY A 147 -16.26 -7.53 -1.19
C GLY A 147 -15.37 -8.73 -1.50
N GLU A 148 -14.69 -8.73 -2.65
CA GLU A 148 -13.82 -9.83 -3.04
C GLU A 148 -12.62 -9.96 -2.09
N LEU A 149 -11.99 -8.83 -1.72
CA LEU A 149 -10.88 -8.83 -0.76
C LEU A 149 -11.35 -9.22 0.64
N HIS A 150 -12.51 -8.73 1.07
CA HIS A 150 -13.13 -9.11 2.34
C HIS A 150 -13.38 -10.62 2.43
N ASP A 151 -14.02 -11.20 1.41
CA ASP A 151 -14.34 -12.63 1.37
C ASP A 151 -13.07 -13.49 1.34
N ALA A 152 -12.04 -13.09 0.59
CA ALA A 152 -10.75 -13.77 0.58
C ALA A 152 -10.08 -13.79 1.96
N HIS A 153 -10.11 -12.68 2.69
CA HIS A 153 -9.60 -12.62 4.05
C HIS A 153 -10.35 -13.55 5.01
N HIS A 154 -11.67 -13.58 4.95
CA HIS A 154 -12.49 -14.43 5.84
C HIS A 154 -12.31 -15.91 5.52
N LYS A 155 -12.26 -16.25 4.23
CA LYS A 155 -11.99 -17.62 3.79
C LYS A 155 -10.62 -18.11 4.28
N ALA A 156 -9.58 -17.27 4.21
CA ALA A 156 -8.26 -17.60 4.73
C ALA A 156 -8.28 -17.89 6.23
N VAL A 157 -9.04 -17.10 7.01
CA VAL A 157 -9.22 -17.34 8.45
C VAL A 157 -9.93 -18.68 8.73
N GLU A 158 -11.01 -18.99 8.00
CA GLU A 158 -11.74 -20.25 8.13
C GLU A 158 -10.87 -21.47 7.80
N GLU A 159 -9.96 -21.32 6.82
CA GLU A 159 -9.00 -22.36 6.42
C GLU A 159 -7.74 -22.39 7.31
N GLY A 160 -7.62 -21.51 8.30
CA GLY A 160 -6.44 -21.43 9.18
C GLY A 160 -5.18 -20.90 8.49
N LEU A 161 -5.34 -20.19 7.37
CA LEU A 161 -4.25 -19.61 6.58
C LEU A 161 -4.01 -18.16 7.01
N GLY A 162 -2.84 -17.86 7.57
CA GLY A 162 -2.54 -16.54 8.15
C GLY A 162 -1.27 -15.86 7.60
N ASP A 163 -0.49 -16.52 6.75
CA ASP A 163 0.88 -16.12 6.42
C ASP A 163 1.04 -15.54 5.01
N PHE A 164 -0.02 -14.94 4.46
CA PHE A 164 0.13 -14.23 3.19
C PHE A 164 0.98 -12.97 3.36
N ILE A 165 1.94 -12.79 2.46
CA ILE A 165 2.89 -11.67 2.50
C ILE A 165 2.17 -10.33 2.31
N ASP A 166 1.17 -10.30 1.41
CA ASP A 166 0.41 -9.12 1.03
C ASP A 166 -0.99 -9.50 0.48
N SER A 167 -1.78 -8.50 0.11
CA SER A 167 -3.12 -8.72 -0.46
C SER A 167 -3.06 -9.37 -1.85
N ALA A 168 -2.02 -9.10 -2.64
CA ALA A 168 -1.86 -9.72 -3.96
C ALA A 168 -1.66 -11.24 -3.84
N SER A 169 -0.81 -11.69 -2.93
CA SER A 169 -0.59 -13.12 -2.69
C SER A 169 -1.85 -13.83 -2.16
N LEU A 170 -2.61 -13.20 -1.27
CA LEU A 170 -3.91 -13.68 -0.81
C LEU A 170 -4.90 -13.87 -1.97
N MET A 171 -5.09 -12.83 -2.77
CA MET A 171 -6.04 -12.84 -3.89
C MET A 171 -5.62 -13.83 -4.98
N SER A 172 -4.32 -13.92 -5.28
CA SER A 172 -3.78 -14.90 -6.21
C SER A 172 -4.01 -16.35 -5.75
N TYR A 173 -3.85 -16.61 -4.46
CA TYR A 173 -4.10 -17.93 -3.87
C TYR A 173 -5.54 -18.40 -4.09
N TYR A 174 -6.50 -17.49 -4.01
CA TYR A 174 -7.92 -17.78 -4.29
C TYR A 174 -8.31 -17.66 -5.77
N GLY A 175 -7.32 -17.57 -6.65
CA GLY A 175 -7.53 -17.66 -8.11
C GLY A 175 -7.96 -16.36 -8.78
N HIS A 176 -7.92 -15.23 -8.08
CA HIS A 176 -8.15 -13.93 -8.71
C HIS A 176 -7.02 -13.57 -9.66
N LYS A 177 -7.38 -13.07 -10.83
CA LYS A 177 -6.37 -12.52 -11.76
C LYS A 177 -5.86 -11.18 -11.24
N LEU A 178 -4.54 -11.01 -11.26
CA LEU A 178 -3.88 -9.78 -10.87
C LEU A 178 -3.41 -9.02 -12.10
N TYR A 179 -3.72 -7.73 -12.15
CA TYR A 179 -3.34 -6.85 -13.25
C TYR A 179 -2.30 -5.85 -12.77
N GLU A 180 -1.23 -5.72 -13.54
CA GLU A 180 -0.13 -4.80 -13.25
C GLU A 180 -0.54 -3.36 -13.50
N VAL A 181 -0.10 -2.46 -12.62
CA VAL A 181 -0.09 -1.01 -12.82
C VAL A 181 1.33 -0.54 -12.59
N GLU A 182 1.92 0.13 -13.56
CA GLU A 182 3.26 0.67 -13.42
C GLU A 182 3.28 1.77 -12.36
N GLY A 183 4.18 1.64 -11.41
CA GLY A 183 4.39 2.62 -10.34
C GLY A 183 5.73 3.31 -10.41
N SER A 184 5.87 4.40 -9.67
CA SER A 184 7.14 5.11 -9.55
C SER A 184 8.17 4.33 -8.72
N ASN A 185 9.43 4.36 -9.16
CA ASN A 185 10.57 3.91 -8.36
C ASN A 185 10.73 4.74 -7.09
N SER A 186 10.26 5.98 -7.08
CA SER A 186 10.27 6.87 -5.90
C SER A 186 9.35 6.39 -4.78
N ASN A 187 8.32 5.60 -5.07
CA ASN A 187 7.36 5.09 -4.08
C ASN A 187 7.97 3.97 -3.22
N ILE A 188 9.03 4.29 -2.49
CA ILE A 188 9.74 3.37 -1.60
C ILE A 188 9.04 3.22 -0.24
N LYS A 189 9.20 2.06 0.40
CA LYS A 189 8.72 1.79 1.76
C LYS A 189 9.80 2.21 2.76
N ILE A 190 9.49 3.16 3.63
CA ILE A 190 10.42 3.67 4.65
C ILE A 190 10.36 2.78 5.88
N THR A 191 11.31 1.87 6.01
CA THR A 191 11.37 0.90 7.11
C THR A 191 12.63 1.02 7.95
N THR A 192 13.67 1.63 7.41
CA THR A 192 14.96 1.84 8.08
C THR A 192 15.35 3.32 8.10
N PRO A 193 16.26 3.73 8.99
CA PRO A 193 16.81 5.10 8.96
C PRO A 193 17.43 5.47 7.61
N SER A 194 18.05 4.52 6.92
CA SER A 194 18.66 4.74 5.59
C SER A 194 17.61 5.10 4.54
N ASP A 195 16.43 4.45 4.58
CA ASP A 195 15.33 4.74 3.66
C ASP A 195 14.85 6.19 3.78
N PHE A 196 14.90 6.75 5.00
CA PHE A 196 14.54 8.15 5.22
C PHE A 196 15.48 9.12 4.50
N TYR A 197 16.78 8.84 4.50
CA TYR A 197 17.75 9.67 3.77
C TYR A 197 17.58 9.52 2.25
N ILE A 198 17.29 8.31 1.77
CA ILE A 198 16.98 8.06 0.36
C ILE A 198 15.73 8.85 -0.05
N MET A 199 14.66 8.78 0.75
CA MET A 199 13.45 9.57 0.49
C MET A 199 13.74 11.07 0.38
N ARG A 200 14.52 11.63 1.32
CA ARG A 200 14.89 13.05 1.26
C ARG A 200 15.65 13.39 0.00
N ALA A 201 16.61 12.56 -0.39
CA ALA A 201 17.35 12.77 -1.63
C ALA A 201 16.45 12.72 -2.88
N ILE A 202 15.44 11.85 -2.90
CA ILE A 202 14.43 11.80 -3.97
C ILE A 202 13.62 13.11 -3.99
N MET A 203 13.11 13.56 -2.84
CA MET A 203 12.35 14.81 -2.76
C MET A 203 13.17 16.03 -3.18
N ASP A 204 14.42 16.12 -2.73
CA ASP A 204 15.34 17.20 -3.11
C ASP A 204 15.62 17.20 -4.63
N ALA A 205 15.72 16.01 -5.25
CA ALA A 205 15.91 15.88 -6.70
C ALA A 205 14.64 16.27 -7.48
N GLU A 206 13.46 15.87 -7.03
CA GLU A 206 12.18 16.25 -7.65
C GLU A 206 11.94 17.76 -7.56
N GLU A 207 12.20 18.39 -6.41
CA GLU A 207 12.10 19.83 -6.23
C GLU A 207 13.09 20.57 -7.14
N SER A 208 14.34 20.10 -7.22
CA SER A 208 15.36 20.66 -8.10
C SER A 208 14.97 20.54 -9.58
N SER A 209 14.41 19.41 -10.00
CA SER A 209 13.92 19.20 -11.36
C SER A 209 12.80 20.18 -11.74
N GLN A 210 11.87 20.44 -10.82
CA GLN A 210 10.80 21.43 -11.03
C GLN A 210 11.33 22.87 -11.14
N ILE A 211 12.36 23.22 -10.38
CA ILE A 211 12.93 24.58 -10.37
C ILE A 211 13.79 24.81 -11.60
N PHE A 212 14.59 23.84 -12.01
CA PHE A 212 15.59 24.00 -13.08
C PHE A 212 15.15 23.45 -14.44
N GLY A 213 13.99 22.78 -14.53
CA GLY A 213 13.47 22.20 -15.77
C GLY A 213 14.33 21.06 -16.33
N LEU A 214 15.01 20.32 -15.46
CA LEU A 214 15.90 19.19 -15.81
C LEU A 214 15.14 17.86 -15.86
#